data_667b35b16bb573b90d3224ebc7c59c0f
#
_entry.id   667b35b16bb573b90d3224ebc7c59c0f
#
_cell.length_a   1.000
_cell.length_b   1.000
_cell.length_c   1.000
_cell.angle_alpha   90.00
_cell.angle_beta   90.00
_cell.angle_gamma   90.00
#
_symmetry.space_group_name_H-M   'P 1'
#
loop_
_entity.id
_entity.type
_entity.pdbx_description
1 polymer ?
#
loop_
_entity_poly.entity_id
_entity_poly.type
_entity_poly.pdbx_seq_one_letter_code
_entity_poly.pdbx_strand_id
1 'polypeptide(L)'
;MNFSSIKKAVVGCAAIGALALTVAAGPASAGLDTKEFKVVGTWSFLDHWKEREGPFWNEKLSKLSGGKLTANAKSQTELGLSGFEIMRLMKLGVFDAAHVVTGYIASDSPTIEGADLAGVIQDLASYRKANEAYRGILEREFETKYGAKLLMIYAWPSQQLFCNLGDKSITNVSFDDLKGKKIRTYSKTLGDFVEGVGGAAVTIAFAEVVPALQKGVADCGLTGTLPAYNAKWW
;
A
#
# COMPACT_ATOMS: atom_id res chain seq x y z
N MET A 1 50.03 28.95 66.12
CA MET A 1 50.09 30.39 66.48
C MET A 1 48.94 31.11 65.87
N ASN A 2 47.99 31.32 66.72
CA ASN A 2 47.39 32.60 67.13
C ASN A 2 46.54 33.29 66.05
N PHE A 3 45.22 33.26 66.26
CA PHE A 3 44.39 34.38 66.83
C PHE A 3 44.07 35.43 65.70
N SER A 4 42.93 35.99 65.53
CA SER A 4 41.67 36.13 66.28
C SER A 4 40.69 36.88 65.35
N SER A 5 39.46 36.47 65.38
CA SER A 5 38.32 37.20 65.94
C SER A 5 37.77 38.45 65.23
N ILE A 6 36.47 38.40 65.07
CA ILE A 6 35.41 39.44 65.25
C ILE A 6 35.08 40.26 64.01
N LYS A 7 33.89 40.46 63.61
CA LYS A 7 32.59 40.75 64.22
C LYS A 7 31.42 40.62 63.25
N LYS A 8 30.32 40.39 63.86
CA LYS A 8 28.95 40.35 63.29
C LYS A 8 28.55 41.66 62.62
N ALA A 9 27.79 41.52 61.48
CA ALA A 9 26.69 42.42 61.21
C ALA A 9 25.60 41.63 60.53
N VAL A 10 24.44 41.56 61.14
CA VAL A 10 23.16 41.08 60.64
C VAL A 10 22.57 42.24 59.88
N VAL A 11 22.21 42.01 58.58
CA VAL A 11 21.16 42.74 57.92
C VAL A 11 20.39 41.74 57.06
N GLY A 12 19.15 41.53 57.46
CA GLY A 12 18.19 40.81 56.66
C GLY A 12 17.73 41.62 55.45
N CYS A 13 17.36 40.93 54.42
CA CYS A 13 16.20 41.33 53.62
C CYS A 13 15.94 40.34 52.49
N ALA A 14 14.71 39.88 52.49
CA ALA A 14 13.90 39.52 51.33
C ALA A 14 14.42 38.44 50.36
N ALA A 15 13.98 37.23 50.61
CA ALA A 15 13.84 36.21 49.60
C ALA A 15 12.79 36.64 48.55
N ILE A 16 13.21 37.07 47.39
CA ILE A 16 12.37 37.13 46.22
C ILE A 16 12.55 35.80 45.51
N GLY A 17 11.56 34.92 45.70
CA GLY A 17 11.47 33.67 44.96
C GLY A 17 11.20 33.96 43.47
N ALA A 18 12.23 33.88 42.67
CA ALA A 18 12.07 33.80 41.21
C ALA A 18 11.51 32.40 40.87
N LEU A 19 10.19 32.31 40.72
CA LEU A 19 9.54 31.16 40.13
C LEU A 19 9.96 31.14 38.64
N ALA A 20 11.01 30.36 38.33
CA ALA A 20 11.34 30.04 36.96
C ALA A 20 10.21 29.18 36.42
N LEU A 21 9.26 29.79 35.69
CA LEU A 21 8.36 29.07 34.79
C LEU A 21 9.24 28.44 33.72
N THR A 22 9.61 27.18 33.92
CA THR A 22 10.06 26.33 32.84
C THR A 22 8.86 26.10 31.94
N VAL A 23 8.66 26.96 30.93
CA VAL A 23 7.83 26.63 29.80
C VAL A 23 8.47 25.41 29.18
N ALA A 24 7.91 24.24 29.45
CA ALA A 24 8.22 23.04 28.67
C ALA A 24 7.87 23.37 27.22
N ALA A 25 8.87 23.74 26.44
CA ALA A 25 8.73 23.79 25.00
C ALA A 25 8.38 22.36 24.58
N GLY A 26 7.11 22.09 24.36
CA GLY A 26 6.67 20.91 23.65
C GLY A 26 7.45 20.83 22.33
N PRO A 27 7.62 19.63 21.75
CA PRO A 27 8.35 19.49 20.51
C PRO A 27 7.79 20.53 19.52
N ALA A 28 8.68 21.40 19.04
CA ALA A 28 8.34 22.39 18.06
C ALA A 28 7.73 21.62 16.87
N SER A 29 6.42 21.69 16.75
CA SER A 29 5.70 21.19 15.58
C SER A 29 6.21 22.06 14.45
N ALA A 30 7.20 21.58 13.71
CA ALA A 30 7.62 22.19 12.46
C ALA A 30 6.33 22.44 11.68
N GLY A 31 6.00 23.69 11.41
CA GLY A 31 4.68 24.06 10.92
C GLY A 31 4.44 23.37 9.59
N LEU A 32 3.56 22.37 9.57
CA LEU A 32 3.10 21.79 8.33
C LEU A 32 2.41 22.88 7.50
N ASP A 33 2.78 23.01 6.25
CA ASP A 33 2.05 23.85 5.31
C ASP A 33 0.67 23.24 5.03
N THR A 34 -0.30 24.10 4.80
CA THR A 34 -1.65 23.65 4.44
C THR A 34 -1.64 23.09 3.02
N LYS A 35 -2.10 21.84 2.88
CA LYS A 35 -2.19 21.18 1.57
C LYS A 35 -3.41 20.26 1.48
N GLU A 36 -4.11 20.33 0.34
CA GLU A 36 -5.09 19.33 -0.06
C GLU A 36 -4.44 18.36 -1.05
N PHE A 37 -4.58 17.06 -0.78
CA PHE A 37 -4.06 16.00 -1.63
C PHE A 37 -5.15 15.44 -2.55
N LYS A 38 -4.84 15.26 -3.81
CA LYS A 38 -5.62 14.45 -4.74
C LYS A 38 -5.14 13.01 -4.66
N VAL A 39 -5.99 12.10 -4.21
CA VAL A 39 -5.58 10.73 -3.90
C VAL A 39 -6.41 9.73 -4.70
N VAL A 40 -5.74 8.75 -5.30
CA VAL A 40 -6.39 7.56 -5.84
C VAL A 40 -6.09 6.36 -4.94
N GLY A 41 -7.15 5.77 -4.37
CA GLY A 41 -7.06 4.58 -3.52
C GLY A 41 -7.38 3.31 -4.30
N THR A 42 -7.54 2.21 -3.58
CA THR A 42 -7.89 0.91 -4.15
C THR A 42 -9.36 0.85 -4.66
N TRP A 43 -9.91 -0.32 -4.86
CA TRP A 43 -11.26 -0.50 -5.43
C TRP A 43 -12.36 -0.28 -4.40
N SER A 44 -13.44 0.45 -4.76
CA SER A 44 -14.52 0.85 -3.85
C SER A 44 -15.28 -0.32 -3.20
N PHE A 45 -15.32 -1.48 -3.84
CA PHE A 45 -16.01 -2.65 -3.32
C PHE A 45 -15.20 -3.43 -2.26
N LEU A 46 -13.90 -3.15 -2.10
CA LEU A 46 -13.05 -3.79 -1.10
C LEU A 46 -13.21 -3.15 0.28
N ASP A 47 -13.19 -3.98 1.33
CA ASP A 47 -13.19 -3.53 2.72
C ASP A 47 -11.97 -2.66 3.03
N HIS A 48 -10.86 -2.92 2.34
CA HIS A 48 -9.65 -2.10 2.46
C HIS A 48 -9.92 -0.62 2.15
N TRP A 49 -10.65 -0.32 1.07
CA TRP A 49 -11.08 1.04 0.76
C TRP A 49 -12.09 1.56 1.78
N LYS A 50 -13.16 0.80 2.03
CA LYS A 50 -14.29 1.24 2.84
C LYS A 50 -13.93 1.54 4.29
N GLU A 51 -13.07 0.70 4.88
CA GLU A 51 -12.79 0.75 6.31
C GLU A 51 -11.44 1.43 6.64
N ARG A 52 -10.55 1.56 5.67
CA ARG A 52 -9.17 2.02 5.91
C ARG A 52 -8.77 3.20 5.06
N GLU A 53 -8.58 3.03 3.76
CA GLU A 53 -8.06 4.10 2.90
C GLU A 53 -8.99 5.30 2.82
N GLY A 54 -10.24 5.10 2.45
CA GLY A 54 -11.22 6.17 2.34
C GLY A 54 -11.36 6.99 3.64
N PRO A 55 -11.62 6.35 4.80
CA PRO A 55 -11.68 7.06 6.08
C PRO A 55 -10.38 7.68 6.51
N PHE A 56 -9.22 7.08 6.18
CA PHE A 56 -7.93 7.68 6.51
C PHE A 56 -7.73 9.01 5.76
N TRP A 57 -7.85 8.97 4.44
CA TRP A 57 -7.57 10.13 3.61
C TRP A 57 -8.61 11.24 3.80
N ASN A 58 -9.89 10.91 3.76
CA ASN A 58 -10.97 11.91 3.76
C ASN A 58 -11.32 12.47 5.14
N GLU A 59 -10.92 11.78 6.24
CA GLU A 59 -11.29 12.20 7.58
C GLU A 59 -10.11 12.25 8.55
N LYS A 60 -9.37 11.12 8.71
CA LYS A 60 -8.36 10.99 9.76
C LYS A 60 -7.15 11.89 9.52
N LEU A 61 -6.72 12.04 8.26
CA LEU A 61 -5.59 12.89 7.90
C LEU A 61 -5.78 14.33 8.39
N SER A 62 -6.97 14.90 8.16
CA SER A 62 -7.31 16.23 8.62
C SER A 62 -7.25 16.34 10.15
N LYS A 63 -7.87 15.39 10.85
CA LYS A 63 -7.86 15.35 12.32
C LYS A 63 -6.44 15.24 12.88
N LEU A 64 -5.61 14.36 12.32
CA LEU A 64 -4.23 14.13 12.77
C LEU A 64 -3.30 15.31 12.50
N SER A 65 -3.57 16.09 11.46
CA SER A 65 -2.76 17.25 11.08
C SER A 65 -3.29 18.59 11.65
N GLY A 66 -4.32 18.56 12.50
CA GLY A 66 -4.96 19.78 13.00
C GLY A 66 -5.60 20.62 11.87
N GLY A 67 -6.15 19.95 10.85
CA GLY A 67 -6.79 20.59 9.70
C GLY A 67 -5.84 21.08 8.60
N LYS A 68 -4.53 20.93 8.78
CA LYS A 68 -3.53 21.42 7.81
C LYS A 68 -3.45 20.57 6.55
N LEU A 69 -3.55 19.24 6.70
CA LEU A 69 -3.54 18.33 5.58
C LEU A 69 -4.95 17.76 5.37
N THR A 70 -5.47 17.94 4.18
CA THR A 70 -6.74 17.37 3.74
C THR A 70 -6.53 16.53 2.49
N ALA A 71 -7.50 15.71 2.12
CA ALA A 71 -7.46 14.98 0.87
C ALA A 71 -8.84 14.89 0.21
N ASN A 72 -8.85 14.88 -1.10
CA ASN A 72 -9.95 14.45 -1.92
C ASN A 72 -9.57 13.07 -2.47
N ALA A 73 -9.88 12.04 -1.71
CA ALA A 73 -9.53 10.67 -2.06
C ALA A 73 -10.73 9.96 -2.70
N LYS A 74 -10.48 9.34 -3.84
CA LYS A 74 -11.43 8.50 -4.55
C LYS A 74 -10.81 7.14 -4.86
N SER A 75 -11.65 6.12 -4.93
CA SER A 75 -11.21 4.79 -5.37
C SER A 75 -10.96 4.76 -6.88
N GLN A 76 -10.15 3.80 -7.33
CA GLN A 76 -9.94 3.56 -8.76
C GLN A 76 -11.26 3.34 -9.50
N THR A 77 -12.18 2.60 -8.88
CA THR A 77 -13.48 2.27 -9.46
C THR A 77 -14.35 3.49 -9.67
N GLU A 78 -14.40 4.42 -8.68
CA GLU A 78 -15.14 5.67 -8.81
C GLU A 78 -14.58 6.59 -9.91
N LEU A 79 -13.28 6.47 -10.17
CA LEU A 79 -12.60 7.23 -11.22
C LEU A 79 -12.62 6.53 -12.58
N GLY A 80 -13.16 5.31 -12.66
CA GLY A 80 -13.16 4.51 -13.90
C GLY A 80 -11.77 4.06 -14.34
N LEU A 81 -10.82 3.94 -13.40
CA LEU A 81 -9.44 3.53 -13.68
C LEU A 81 -9.28 2.02 -13.53
N SER A 82 -8.49 1.41 -14.41
CA SER A 82 -8.19 -0.02 -14.38
C SER A 82 -7.10 -0.38 -13.36
N GLY A 83 -6.24 0.57 -13.04
CA GLY A 83 -5.10 0.41 -12.15
C GLY A 83 -3.74 0.39 -12.85
N PHE A 84 -3.65 -0.07 -14.08
CA PHE A 84 -2.40 -0.13 -14.86
C PHE A 84 -1.86 1.27 -15.21
N GLU A 85 -2.71 2.27 -15.36
CA GLU A 85 -2.36 3.65 -15.71
C GLU A 85 -1.97 4.54 -14.54
N ILE A 86 -2.16 4.10 -13.28
CA ILE A 86 -2.02 4.97 -12.10
C ILE A 86 -0.64 5.60 -12.00
N MET A 87 0.43 4.83 -12.19
CA MET A 87 1.78 5.40 -12.09
C MET A 87 2.08 6.40 -13.21
N ARG A 88 1.53 6.21 -14.39
CA ARG A 88 1.61 7.21 -15.46
C ARG A 88 0.89 8.50 -15.07
N LEU A 89 -0.30 8.40 -14.49
CA LEU A 89 -1.08 9.55 -14.02
C LEU A 89 -0.39 10.26 -12.85
N MET A 90 0.24 9.52 -11.94
CA MET A 90 1.09 10.07 -10.88
C MET A 90 2.24 10.88 -11.47
N LYS A 91 2.97 10.32 -12.44
CA LYS A 91 4.08 11.00 -13.11
C LYS A 91 3.66 12.28 -13.83
N LEU A 92 2.42 12.36 -14.30
CA LEU A 92 1.83 13.54 -14.92
C LEU A 92 1.28 14.55 -13.89
N GLY A 93 1.37 14.27 -12.60
CA GLY A 93 0.89 15.16 -11.53
C GLY A 93 -0.65 15.20 -11.40
N VAL A 94 -1.36 14.21 -11.91
CA VAL A 94 -2.83 14.12 -11.78
C VAL A 94 -3.23 13.81 -10.34
N PHE A 95 -2.44 12.99 -9.66
CA PHE A 95 -2.59 12.63 -8.25
C PHE A 95 -1.35 12.99 -7.45
N ASP A 96 -1.54 13.41 -6.20
CA ASP A 96 -0.46 13.65 -5.22
C ASP A 96 -0.07 12.37 -4.47
N ALA A 97 -1.01 11.43 -4.30
CA ALA A 97 -0.77 10.12 -3.70
C ALA A 97 -1.62 9.04 -4.36
N ALA A 98 -1.11 7.82 -4.39
CA ALA A 98 -1.79 6.70 -5.04
C ALA A 98 -1.55 5.38 -4.30
N HIS A 99 -2.58 4.52 -4.32
CA HIS A 99 -2.44 3.10 -4.09
C HIS A 99 -2.09 2.41 -5.41
N VAL A 100 -1.04 1.61 -5.41
CA VAL A 100 -0.56 0.89 -6.59
C VAL A 100 -0.31 -0.58 -6.27
N VAL A 101 -0.75 -1.46 -7.14
CA VAL A 101 -0.34 -2.88 -7.13
C VAL A 101 0.95 -3.00 -7.92
N THR A 102 2.01 -3.47 -7.29
CA THR A 102 3.36 -3.56 -7.90
C THR A 102 3.37 -4.33 -9.21
N GLY A 103 2.65 -5.45 -9.28
CA GLY A 103 2.51 -6.24 -10.50
C GLY A 103 1.88 -5.51 -11.70
N TYR A 104 1.10 -4.45 -11.47
CA TYR A 104 0.49 -3.67 -12.55
C TYR A 104 1.48 -2.76 -13.28
N ILE A 105 2.59 -2.46 -12.67
CA ILE A 105 3.65 -1.61 -13.25
C ILE A 105 4.90 -2.40 -13.64
N ALA A 106 4.86 -3.72 -13.48
CA ALA A 106 5.99 -4.60 -13.78
C ALA A 106 6.41 -4.57 -15.26
N SER A 107 5.48 -4.34 -16.18
CA SER A 107 5.80 -4.19 -17.61
C SER A 107 6.69 -2.97 -17.88
N ASP A 108 6.45 -1.88 -17.15
CA ASP A 108 7.25 -0.65 -17.28
C ASP A 108 8.51 -0.72 -16.42
N SER A 109 8.45 -1.42 -15.29
CA SER A 109 9.51 -1.51 -14.30
C SER A 109 9.59 -2.91 -13.69
N PRO A 110 10.24 -3.88 -14.36
CA PRO A 110 10.37 -5.25 -13.87
C PRO A 110 11.01 -5.34 -12.48
N THR A 111 11.89 -4.41 -12.14
CA THR A 111 12.52 -4.32 -10.82
C THR A 111 11.50 -4.26 -9.69
N ILE A 112 10.36 -3.61 -9.89
CA ILE A 112 9.33 -3.43 -8.84
C ILE A 112 8.69 -4.76 -8.43
N GLU A 113 8.63 -5.73 -9.32
CA GLU A 113 8.04 -7.05 -9.06
C GLU A 113 8.97 -8.01 -8.31
N GLY A 114 10.26 -7.66 -8.15
CA GLY A 114 11.26 -8.56 -7.57
C GLY A 114 11.00 -9.02 -6.14
N ALA A 115 10.20 -8.28 -5.37
CA ALA A 115 9.79 -8.66 -4.02
C ALA A 115 8.50 -9.50 -3.97
N ASP A 116 7.85 -9.75 -5.11
CA ASP A 116 6.55 -10.44 -5.21
C ASP A 116 6.54 -11.45 -6.38
N LEU A 117 7.59 -12.28 -6.44
CA LEU A 117 7.69 -13.32 -7.46
C LEU A 117 6.71 -14.46 -7.16
N ALA A 118 5.98 -14.90 -8.19
CA ALA A 118 4.97 -15.93 -8.07
C ALA A 118 5.53 -17.25 -7.50
N GLY A 119 4.91 -17.76 -6.44
CA GLY A 119 5.28 -19.02 -5.80
C GLY A 119 6.53 -19.01 -4.92
N VAL A 120 7.26 -17.88 -4.85
CA VAL A 120 8.54 -17.80 -4.10
C VAL A 120 8.32 -17.54 -2.63
N ILE A 121 7.42 -16.62 -2.28
CA ILE A 121 7.14 -16.24 -0.89
C ILE A 121 5.78 -16.80 -0.48
N GLN A 122 5.76 -17.68 0.52
CA GLN A 122 4.56 -18.43 0.89
C GLN A 122 4.02 -18.09 2.28
N ASP A 123 4.75 -17.29 3.07
CA ASP A 123 4.35 -16.90 4.43
C ASP A 123 4.64 -15.41 4.71
N LEU A 124 3.90 -14.88 5.68
CA LEU A 124 3.97 -13.45 6.04
C LEU A 124 5.32 -13.04 6.64
N ALA A 125 6.02 -13.95 7.34
CA ALA A 125 7.32 -13.64 7.94
C ALA A 125 8.40 -13.49 6.86
N SER A 126 8.41 -14.41 5.89
CA SER A 126 9.28 -14.35 4.71
C SER A 126 8.97 -13.13 3.86
N TYR A 127 7.68 -12.82 3.66
CA TYR A 127 7.26 -11.61 2.96
C TYR A 127 7.80 -10.32 3.60
N ARG A 128 7.68 -10.19 4.93
CA ARG A 128 8.21 -9.02 5.65
C ARG A 128 9.71 -8.86 5.48
N LYS A 129 10.47 -9.95 5.61
CA LYS A 129 11.94 -9.95 5.41
C LYS A 129 12.32 -9.56 3.98
N ALA A 130 11.63 -10.12 2.98
CA ALA A 130 11.88 -9.80 1.58
C ALA A 130 11.59 -8.32 1.29
N ASN A 131 10.47 -7.79 1.76
CA ASN A 131 10.13 -6.37 1.57
C ASN A 131 11.07 -5.43 2.30
N GLU A 132 11.52 -5.77 3.50
CA GLU A 132 12.53 -4.99 4.22
C GLU A 132 13.85 -4.93 3.45
N ALA A 133 14.34 -6.08 2.99
CA ALA A 133 15.57 -6.17 2.20
C ALA A 133 15.46 -5.45 0.85
N TYR A 134 14.27 -5.50 0.23
CA TYR A 134 14.04 -4.95 -1.11
C TYR A 134 13.59 -3.49 -1.10
N ARG A 135 13.21 -2.94 0.07
CA ARG A 135 12.64 -1.61 0.21
C ARG A 135 13.47 -0.51 -0.45
N GLY A 136 14.76 -0.49 -0.21
CA GLY A 136 15.65 0.53 -0.79
C GLY A 136 15.77 0.45 -2.33
N ILE A 137 15.53 -0.72 -2.91
CA ILE A 137 15.47 -0.90 -4.36
C ILE A 137 14.17 -0.29 -4.88
N LEU A 138 13.04 -0.60 -4.23
CA LEU A 138 11.73 -0.04 -4.59
C LEU A 138 11.71 1.49 -4.46
N GLU A 139 12.23 2.03 -3.36
CA GLU A 139 12.31 3.48 -3.14
C GLU A 139 13.05 4.18 -4.27
N ARG A 140 14.22 3.67 -4.68
CA ARG A 140 14.97 4.23 -5.81
C ARG A 140 14.22 4.12 -7.13
N GLU A 141 13.58 2.98 -7.39
CA GLU A 141 12.85 2.76 -8.64
C GLU A 141 11.65 3.72 -8.75
N PHE A 142 10.88 3.88 -7.67
CA PHE A 142 9.77 4.84 -7.64
C PHE A 142 10.26 6.27 -7.79
N GLU A 143 11.33 6.65 -7.12
CA GLU A 143 11.89 7.99 -7.18
C GLU A 143 12.45 8.31 -8.57
N THR A 144 13.31 7.46 -9.09
CA THR A 144 14.03 7.74 -10.36
C THR A 144 13.11 7.64 -11.58
N LYS A 145 12.18 6.70 -11.58
CA LYS A 145 11.36 6.42 -12.76
C LYS A 145 10.05 7.20 -12.79
N TYR A 146 9.47 7.44 -11.63
CA TYR A 146 8.15 8.05 -11.50
C TYR A 146 8.15 9.38 -10.75
N GLY A 147 9.26 9.80 -10.14
CA GLY A 147 9.32 10.99 -9.28
C GLY A 147 8.46 10.84 -8.03
N ALA A 148 8.21 9.61 -7.59
CA ALA A 148 7.30 9.30 -6.50
C ALA A 148 8.06 8.78 -5.28
N LYS A 149 7.61 9.15 -4.08
CA LYS A 149 8.14 8.64 -2.82
C LYS A 149 7.32 7.45 -2.34
N LEU A 150 7.97 6.33 -2.05
CA LEU A 150 7.35 5.17 -1.45
C LEU A 150 7.06 5.44 0.03
N LEU A 151 5.78 5.51 0.41
CA LEU A 151 5.38 5.76 1.79
C LEU A 151 5.28 4.47 2.60
N MET A 152 4.62 3.45 2.06
CA MET A 152 4.43 2.17 2.74
C MET A 152 4.27 1.03 1.74
N ILE A 153 4.56 -0.18 2.21
CA ILE A 153 4.31 -1.43 1.51
C ILE A 153 3.46 -2.29 2.43
N TYR A 154 2.45 -2.96 1.90
CA TYR A 154 1.67 -3.93 2.65
C TYR A 154 1.31 -5.15 1.80
N ALA A 155 1.11 -6.29 2.46
CA ALA A 155 0.77 -7.53 1.79
C ALA A 155 -0.70 -7.57 1.40
N TRP A 156 -0.99 -8.03 0.18
CA TRP A 156 -2.27 -8.59 -0.17
C TRP A 156 -2.40 -10.00 0.41
N PRO A 157 -3.60 -10.55 0.58
CA PRO A 157 -3.79 -11.94 0.99
C PRO A 157 -3.11 -12.91 0.03
N SER A 158 -2.73 -14.08 0.52
CA SER A 158 -2.21 -15.17 -0.32
C SER A 158 -3.12 -15.44 -1.50
N GLN A 159 -2.53 -15.59 -2.68
CA GLN A 159 -3.28 -15.79 -3.91
C GLN A 159 -3.80 -17.24 -3.99
N GLN A 160 -5.03 -17.36 -4.43
CA GLN A 160 -5.72 -18.61 -4.67
C GLN A 160 -6.17 -18.67 -6.12
N LEU A 161 -6.21 -19.85 -6.70
CA LEU A 161 -6.73 -20.10 -8.02
C LEU A 161 -8.24 -20.41 -7.94
N PHE A 162 -9.03 -19.66 -8.68
CA PHE A 162 -10.47 -19.87 -8.84
C PHE A 162 -10.75 -20.20 -10.30
N CYS A 163 -11.37 -21.34 -10.58
CA CYS A 163 -11.65 -21.81 -11.93
C CYS A 163 -13.12 -22.17 -12.11
N ASN A 164 -13.66 -21.84 -13.27
CA ASN A 164 -14.88 -22.44 -13.78
C ASN A 164 -14.51 -23.58 -14.76
N LEU A 165 -14.38 -24.77 -14.24
CA LEU A 165 -14.00 -25.95 -15.02
C LEU A 165 -15.20 -26.66 -15.67
N GLY A 166 -16.43 -26.18 -15.39
CA GLY A 166 -17.66 -26.78 -15.90
C GLY A 166 -18.10 -28.06 -15.21
N ASP A 167 -17.18 -28.85 -14.70
CA ASP A 167 -17.43 -30.07 -13.92
C ASP A 167 -17.32 -29.79 -12.42
N LYS A 168 -18.45 -29.86 -11.73
CA LYS A 168 -18.52 -29.64 -10.28
C LYS A 168 -18.05 -30.84 -9.44
N SER A 169 -17.75 -31.98 -10.06
CA SER A 169 -17.22 -33.16 -9.38
C SER A 169 -15.70 -33.08 -9.12
N ILE A 170 -15.00 -32.14 -9.77
CA ILE A 170 -13.57 -31.92 -9.59
C ILE A 170 -13.33 -31.32 -8.21
N THR A 171 -12.79 -32.09 -7.29
CA THR A 171 -12.46 -31.69 -5.92
C THR A 171 -10.99 -31.37 -5.70
N ASN A 172 -10.12 -31.92 -6.56
CA ASN A 172 -8.67 -31.71 -6.54
C ASN A 172 -8.20 -31.28 -7.92
N VAL A 173 -7.65 -30.07 -8.04
CA VAL A 173 -7.09 -29.54 -9.27
C VAL A 173 -5.58 -29.76 -9.27
N SER A 174 -5.07 -30.40 -10.32
CA SER A 174 -3.64 -30.55 -10.60
C SER A 174 -3.17 -29.52 -11.64
N PHE A 175 -1.87 -29.38 -11.84
CA PHE A 175 -1.34 -28.54 -12.92
C PHE A 175 -1.74 -29.06 -14.31
N ASP A 176 -1.98 -30.36 -14.46
CA ASP A 176 -2.43 -30.93 -15.73
C ASP A 176 -3.83 -30.45 -16.14
N ASP A 177 -4.70 -30.18 -15.16
CA ASP A 177 -6.03 -29.62 -15.38
C ASP A 177 -6.01 -28.16 -15.86
N LEU A 178 -4.88 -27.48 -15.67
CA LEU A 178 -4.67 -26.09 -16.09
C LEU A 178 -4.14 -25.97 -17.51
N LYS A 179 -3.70 -27.06 -18.13
CA LYS A 179 -3.16 -27.05 -19.50
C LYS A 179 -4.17 -26.49 -20.48
N GLY A 180 -3.76 -25.47 -21.22
CA GLY A 180 -4.58 -24.77 -22.20
C GLY A 180 -5.72 -23.92 -21.64
N LYS A 181 -5.91 -23.87 -20.31
CA LYS A 181 -6.89 -22.95 -19.68
C LYS A 181 -6.40 -21.51 -19.75
N LYS A 182 -7.32 -20.61 -20.07
CA LYS A 182 -7.08 -19.18 -20.01
C LYS A 182 -7.14 -18.71 -18.56
N ILE A 183 -6.00 -18.36 -17.99
CA ILE A 183 -5.89 -18.01 -16.59
C ILE A 183 -5.61 -16.51 -16.47
N ARG A 184 -6.51 -15.80 -15.81
CA ARG A 184 -6.31 -14.38 -15.54
C ARG A 184 -5.12 -14.17 -14.61
N THR A 185 -4.22 -13.33 -15.05
CA THR A 185 -3.07 -12.82 -14.29
C THR A 185 -3.13 -11.30 -14.19
N TYR A 186 -2.25 -10.71 -13.41
CA TYR A 186 -2.17 -9.25 -13.25
C TYR A 186 -0.73 -8.73 -13.30
N SER A 187 0.23 -9.62 -13.41
CA SER A 187 1.65 -9.27 -13.47
C SER A 187 2.40 -10.14 -14.46
N LYS A 188 3.60 -9.71 -14.82
CA LYS A 188 4.44 -10.44 -15.78
C LYS A 188 4.91 -11.78 -15.20
N THR A 189 5.46 -11.78 -13.96
CA THR A 189 5.97 -13.01 -13.34
C THR A 189 4.88 -14.02 -13.06
N LEU A 190 3.67 -13.57 -12.72
CA LEU A 190 2.51 -14.44 -12.58
C LEU A 190 2.10 -15.03 -13.92
N GLY A 191 2.20 -14.26 -15.00
CA GLY A 191 1.99 -14.75 -16.37
C GLY A 191 2.98 -15.85 -16.71
N ASP A 192 4.27 -15.62 -16.48
CA ASP A 192 5.34 -16.60 -16.73
C ASP A 192 5.14 -17.89 -15.91
N PHE A 193 4.68 -17.76 -14.65
CA PHE A 193 4.33 -18.92 -13.84
C PHE A 193 3.17 -19.72 -14.45
N VAL A 194 2.11 -19.05 -14.88
CA VAL A 194 0.95 -19.70 -15.53
C VAL A 194 1.36 -20.42 -16.80
N GLU A 195 2.16 -19.79 -17.64
CA GLU A 195 2.68 -20.40 -18.88
C GLU A 195 3.62 -21.58 -18.57
N GLY A 196 4.43 -21.49 -17.52
CA GLY A 196 5.32 -22.55 -17.05
C GLY A 196 4.59 -23.81 -16.61
N VAL A 197 3.35 -23.71 -16.13
CA VAL A 197 2.50 -24.87 -15.78
C VAL A 197 1.58 -25.29 -16.93
N GLY A 198 1.71 -24.71 -18.12
CA GLY A 198 0.98 -25.08 -19.34
C GLY A 198 -0.36 -24.36 -19.53
N GLY A 199 -0.69 -23.39 -18.70
CA GLY A 199 -1.83 -22.51 -18.89
C GLY A 199 -1.56 -21.39 -19.91
N ALA A 200 -2.59 -20.68 -20.32
CA ALA A 200 -2.51 -19.48 -21.14
C ALA A 200 -2.78 -18.24 -20.29
N ALA A 201 -1.75 -17.41 -20.08
CA ALA A 201 -1.89 -16.21 -19.25
C ALA A 201 -2.68 -15.12 -19.98
N VAL A 202 -3.66 -14.53 -19.31
CA VAL A 202 -4.45 -13.39 -19.80
C VAL A 202 -4.38 -12.27 -18.76
N THR A 203 -3.73 -11.16 -19.10
CA THR A 203 -3.61 -10.01 -18.21
C THR A 203 -4.90 -9.19 -18.19
N ILE A 204 -5.57 -9.18 -17.04
CA ILE A 204 -6.86 -8.49 -16.84
C ILE A 204 -6.83 -7.74 -15.52
N ALA A 205 -7.24 -6.46 -15.53
CA ALA A 205 -7.39 -5.65 -14.32
C ALA A 205 -8.43 -6.24 -13.36
N PHE A 206 -8.24 -6.03 -12.04
CA PHE A 206 -9.05 -6.72 -11.04
C PHE A 206 -10.56 -6.45 -11.17
N ALA A 207 -10.96 -5.21 -11.46
CA ALA A 207 -12.37 -4.86 -11.63
C ALA A 207 -13.03 -5.51 -12.87
N GLU A 208 -12.24 -5.95 -13.84
CA GLU A 208 -12.71 -6.53 -15.10
C GLU A 208 -12.80 -8.06 -15.07
N VAL A 209 -12.36 -8.68 -13.97
CA VAL A 209 -12.23 -10.16 -13.90
C VAL A 209 -13.60 -10.84 -13.93
N VAL A 210 -14.59 -10.36 -13.18
CA VAL A 210 -15.92 -10.98 -13.15
C VAL A 210 -16.55 -11.01 -14.53
N PRO A 211 -16.67 -9.89 -15.28
CA PRO A 211 -17.17 -9.95 -16.64
C PRO A 211 -16.30 -10.79 -17.59
N ALA A 212 -14.99 -10.88 -17.36
CA ALA A 212 -14.11 -11.73 -18.17
C ALA A 212 -14.38 -13.22 -17.96
N LEU A 213 -14.56 -13.65 -16.69
CA LEU A 213 -14.94 -15.03 -16.34
C LEU A 213 -16.34 -15.38 -16.90
N GLN A 214 -17.32 -14.48 -16.74
CA GLN A 214 -18.68 -14.68 -17.23
C GLN A 214 -18.76 -14.82 -18.76
N LYS A 215 -17.92 -14.09 -19.48
CA LYS A 215 -17.86 -14.11 -20.95
C LYS A 215 -16.92 -15.18 -21.53
N GLY A 216 -16.25 -15.96 -20.67
CA GLY A 216 -15.27 -16.96 -21.09
C GLY A 216 -14.00 -16.36 -21.72
N VAL A 217 -13.69 -15.09 -21.44
CA VAL A 217 -12.40 -14.47 -21.79
C VAL A 217 -11.29 -15.11 -20.94
N ALA A 218 -11.59 -15.45 -19.70
CA ALA A 218 -10.76 -16.28 -18.84
C ALA A 218 -11.58 -17.45 -18.26
N ASP A 219 -10.95 -18.60 -18.08
CA ASP A 219 -11.54 -19.78 -17.44
C ASP A 219 -11.27 -19.79 -15.95
N CYS A 220 -10.14 -19.21 -15.53
CA CYS A 220 -9.67 -19.13 -14.16
C CYS A 220 -9.16 -17.72 -13.84
N GLY A 221 -9.02 -17.42 -12.54
CA GLY A 221 -8.38 -16.20 -12.06
C GLY A 221 -7.63 -16.42 -10.75
N LEU A 222 -6.59 -15.63 -10.54
CA LEU A 222 -5.79 -15.61 -9.32
C LEU A 222 -6.08 -14.35 -8.52
N THR A 223 -6.44 -14.52 -7.24
CA THR A 223 -6.60 -13.46 -6.25
C THR A 223 -6.70 -14.04 -4.84
N GLY A 224 -6.70 -13.20 -3.81
CA GLY A 224 -6.97 -13.64 -2.44
C GLY A 224 -8.44 -13.97 -2.21
N THR A 225 -8.75 -14.79 -1.21
CA THR A 225 -10.13 -15.24 -0.90
C THR A 225 -11.06 -14.06 -0.54
N LEU A 226 -10.63 -13.16 0.34
CA LEU A 226 -11.44 -12.00 0.71
C LEU A 226 -11.68 -11.03 -0.45
N PRO A 227 -10.67 -10.64 -1.26
CA PRO A 227 -10.89 -9.90 -2.49
C PRO A 227 -11.85 -10.59 -3.46
N ALA A 228 -11.75 -11.91 -3.66
CA ALA A 228 -12.68 -12.67 -4.50
C ALA A 228 -14.11 -12.60 -3.96
N TYR A 229 -14.27 -12.74 -2.65
CA TYR A 229 -15.56 -12.61 -1.96
C TYR A 229 -16.16 -11.23 -2.17
N ASN A 230 -15.41 -10.16 -1.89
CA ASN A 230 -15.88 -8.78 -2.02
C ASN A 230 -16.23 -8.40 -3.47
N ALA A 231 -15.50 -8.95 -4.44
CA ALA A 231 -15.71 -8.74 -5.87
C ALA A 231 -16.75 -9.71 -6.50
N LYS A 232 -17.32 -10.63 -5.69
CA LYS A 232 -18.35 -11.60 -6.13
C LYS A 232 -17.89 -12.49 -7.30
N TRP A 233 -16.78 -13.18 -7.12
CA TRP A 233 -16.22 -14.10 -8.14
C TRP A 233 -16.93 -15.46 -8.23
N TRP A 234 -18.08 -15.62 -7.58
CA TRP A 234 -18.93 -16.83 -7.66
C TRP A 234 -20.14 -16.63 -8.54
#